data_17c9706efedf67ffa2ddcf202c66f2f3
#
_entry.id   17c9706efedf67ffa2ddcf202c66f2f3
#
_cell.length_a   1.000
_cell.length_b   1.000
_cell.length_c   1.000
_cell.angle_alpha   90.00
_cell.angle_beta   90.00
_cell.angle_gamma   90.00
#
_symmetry.space_group_name_H-M   'P 1'
#
loop_
_entity.id
_entity.type
_entity.pdbx_description
1 polymer ?
#
loop_
_entity_poly.entity_id
_entity_poly.type
_entity_poly.pdbx_seq_one_letter_code
_entity_poly.pdbx_strand_id
1 'polypeptide(L)'
;MESKELYAFLPPGKKVSSRITKKSANVTWCALTVDGKKIVRTSQEWWEDMSMRQYTMGLTPDALDHQTKDRRFIYSGYLAYGKITDCDHSKHRVDRVLYTGVQAFGSKHRDPAAMKKLIVSYTEAVEKSSACR
;
A
#
# COMPACT_ATOMS: atom_id res chain seq x y z
N MET A 1 -1.03 -0.61 11.03
CA MET A 1 0.21 0.11 10.63
C MET A 1 0.61 1.08 11.73
N GLU A 2 1.85 1.04 12.10
CA GLU A 2 2.39 1.95 13.10
C GLU A 2 2.49 3.35 12.52
N SER A 3 2.07 4.36 13.30
CA SER A 3 2.13 5.75 12.83
C SER A 3 3.55 6.24 12.59
N LYS A 4 4.54 5.67 13.28
CA LYS A 4 5.94 6.07 13.12
C LYS A 4 6.49 5.82 11.70
N GLU A 5 6.00 4.80 10.99
CA GLU A 5 6.43 4.52 9.62
C GLU A 5 5.94 5.59 8.65
N LEU A 6 4.90 6.32 9.02
CA LEU A 6 4.37 7.41 8.22
C LEU A 6 5.13 8.72 8.39
N TYR A 7 5.87 8.88 9.48
CA TYR A 7 6.50 10.17 9.81
C TYR A 7 7.47 10.65 8.74
N ALA A 8 8.14 9.72 8.03
CA ALA A 8 9.06 10.08 6.95
C ALA A 8 8.35 10.79 5.79
N PHE A 9 7.03 10.61 5.66
CA PHE A 9 6.24 11.13 4.54
C PHE A 9 5.26 12.23 4.96
N LEU A 10 5.15 12.51 6.24
CA LEU A 10 4.22 13.52 6.73
C LEU A 10 4.92 14.88 6.80
N PRO A 11 4.35 15.91 6.16
CA PRO A 11 4.85 17.26 6.35
C PRO A 11 4.46 17.78 7.74
N PRO A 12 5.12 18.83 8.24
CA PRO A 12 4.66 19.47 9.45
C PRO A 12 3.25 20.02 9.24
N GLY A 13 2.35 19.66 10.13
CA GLY A 13 0.96 20.07 10.06
C GLY A 13 0.29 19.84 11.39
N LYS A 14 -0.82 20.53 11.61
CA LYS A 14 -1.51 20.52 12.91
C LYS A 14 -2.67 19.55 12.95
N LYS A 15 -3.23 19.14 11.80
CA LYS A 15 -4.42 18.32 11.75
C LYS A 15 -4.24 17.17 10.77
N VAL A 16 -4.24 15.95 11.29
CA VAL A 16 -4.18 14.72 10.52
C VAL A 16 -5.55 14.06 10.54
N SER A 17 -6.05 13.67 9.38
CA SER A 17 -7.31 12.93 9.27
C SER A 17 -7.16 11.81 8.25
N SER A 18 -7.99 10.77 8.41
CA SER A 18 -8.03 9.66 7.47
C SER A 18 -9.45 9.48 6.94
N ARG A 19 -9.55 9.04 5.69
CA ARG A 19 -10.83 8.79 5.04
C ARG A 19 -10.74 7.53 4.19
N ILE A 20 -11.66 6.60 4.43
CA ILE A 20 -11.79 5.39 3.64
C ILE A 20 -12.69 5.69 2.45
N THR A 21 -12.20 5.38 1.26
CA THR A 21 -12.97 5.49 0.02
C THR A 21 -12.97 4.12 -0.65
N LYS A 22 -14.13 3.47 -0.67
CA LYS A 22 -14.27 2.19 -1.36
C LYS A 22 -14.62 2.45 -2.82
N LYS A 23 -13.72 2.07 -3.73
CA LYS A 23 -13.92 2.30 -5.16
C LYS A 23 -14.79 1.26 -5.85
N SER A 24 -14.64 -0.01 -5.43
CA SER A 24 -15.40 -1.12 -6.01
C SER A 24 -15.41 -2.29 -5.04
N ALA A 25 -16.05 -3.39 -5.43
CA ALA A 25 -16.07 -4.60 -4.60
C ALA A 25 -14.67 -5.17 -4.36
N ASN A 26 -13.71 -4.90 -5.25
CA ASN A 26 -12.36 -5.47 -5.18
C ASN A 26 -11.30 -4.47 -4.73
N VAL A 27 -11.59 -3.20 -4.69
CA VAL A 27 -10.60 -2.15 -4.40
C VAL A 27 -11.08 -1.27 -3.26
N THR A 28 -10.24 -1.13 -2.25
CA THR A 28 -10.47 -0.21 -1.13
C THR A 28 -9.30 0.75 -1.02
N TRP A 29 -9.59 2.03 -0.96
CA TRP A 29 -8.58 3.07 -0.76
C TRP A 29 -8.81 3.77 0.56
N CYS A 30 -7.70 4.16 1.22
CA CYS A 30 -7.72 5.02 2.40
C CYS A 30 -6.75 6.17 2.16
N ALA A 31 -7.24 7.40 2.32
CA ALA A 31 -6.41 8.59 2.17
C ALA A 31 -6.13 9.20 3.53
N LEU A 32 -4.86 9.55 3.76
CA LEU A 32 -4.42 10.30 4.93
C LEU A 32 -4.14 11.74 4.49
N THR A 33 -4.77 12.69 5.18
CA THR A 33 -4.59 14.11 4.87
C THR A 33 -3.98 14.82 6.06
N VAL A 34 -3.18 15.85 5.75
CA VAL A 34 -2.64 16.76 6.74
C VAL A 34 -3.08 18.17 6.35
N ASP A 35 -3.82 18.83 7.25
CA ASP A 35 -4.40 20.14 7.01
C ASP A 35 -5.21 20.22 5.71
N GLY A 36 -6.01 19.17 5.45
CA GLY A 36 -6.87 19.09 4.29
C GLY A 36 -6.18 18.65 3.00
N LYS A 37 -4.88 18.45 3.01
CA LYS A 37 -4.11 18.06 1.82
C LYS A 37 -3.79 16.57 1.87
N LYS A 38 -4.11 15.84 0.80
CA LYS A 38 -3.82 14.41 0.70
C LYS A 38 -2.31 14.19 0.68
N ILE A 39 -1.82 13.38 1.61
CA ILE A 39 -0.37 13.13 1.76
C ILE A 39 -0.03 11.68 1.44
N VAL A 40 -0.83 10.73 1.93
CA VAL A 40 -0.59 9.30 1.70
C VAL A 40 -1.91 8.65 1.34
N ARG A 41 -1.86 7.73 0.38
CA ARG A 41 -2.99 6.86 0.06
C ARG A 41 -2.54 5.42 0.17
N THR A 42 -3.31 4.62 0.90
CA THR A 42 -3.13 3.17 0.93
C THR A 42 -4.19 2.52 0.08
N SER A 43 -3.89 1.34 -0.44
CA SER A 43 -4.83 0.58 -1.24
C SER A 43 -4.80 -0.90 -0.89
N GLN A 44 -5.94 -1.55 -1.09
CA GLN A 44 -6.10 -2.99 -1.00
C GLN A 44 -6.89 -3.42 -2.23
N GLU A 45 -6.39 -4.39 -2.96
CA GLU A 45 -7.06 -4.87 -4.17
C GLU A 45 -7.01 -6.38 -4.27
N TRP A 46 -8.17 -7.01 -4.47
CA TRP A 46 -8.27 -8.41 -4.80
C TRP A 46 -8.17 -8.57 -6.32
N TRP A 47 -7.17 -9.30 -6.76
CA TRP A 47 -6.92 -9.52 -8.19
C TRP A 47 -6.30 -10.88 -8.42
N GLU A 48 -6.21 -11.28 -9.67
CA GLU A 48 -5.57 -12.54 -10.03
C GLU A 48 -4.08 -12.53 -9.65
N ASP A 49 -3.54 -13.71 -9.36
CA ASP A 49 -2.14 -13.85 -8.97
C ASP A 49 -1.24 -13.60 -10.18
N MET A 50 -0.31 -12.71 -10.01
CA MET A 50 0.71 -12.39 -11.02
C MET A 50 1.97 -11.88 -10.32
N SER A 51 3.06 -11.78 -11.05
CA SER A 51 4.27 -11.20 -10.47
C SER A 51 4.03 -9.75 -10.09
N MET A 52 4.79 -9.25 -9.12
CA MET A 52 4.66 -7.84 -8.70
C MET A 52 4.99 -6.89 -9.85
N ARG A 53 5.92 -7.25 -10.73
CA ARG A 53 6.23 -6.41 -11.89
C ARG A 53 5.07 -6.34 -12.86
N GLN A 54 4.41 -7.45 -13.15
CA GLN A 54 3.22 -7.45 -14.02
C GLN A 54 2.09 -6.62 -13.40
N TYR A 55 1.85 -6.80 -12.11
CA TYR A 55 0.80 -6.09 -11.40
C TYR A 55 1.03 -4.57 -11.46
N THR A 56 2.24 -4.13 -11.16
CA THR A 56 2.54 -2.68 -11.10
C THR A 56 2.64 -2.04 -12.46
N MET A 57 3.02 -2.77 -13.50
CA MET A 57 3.03 -2.25 -14.87
C MET A 57 1.65 -1.81 -15.33
N GLY A 58 0.59 -2.45 -14.83
CA GLY A 58 -0.78 -2.06 -15.13
C GLY A 58 -1.29 -0.88 -14.32
N LEU A 59 -0.57 -0.48 -13.27
CA LEU A 59 -1.03 0.55 -12.33
C LEU A 59 -0.32 1.89 -12.50
N THR A 60 0.95 1.88 -12.84
CA THR A 60 1.76 3.10 -12.87
C THR A 60 2.80 3.04 -13.99
N PRO A 61 3.02 4.16 -14.69
CA PRO A 61 4.14 4.26 -15.62
C PRO A 61 5.48 4.49 -14.92
N ASP A 62 5.46 4.78 -13.62
CA ASP A 62 6.66 5.11 -12.87
C ASP A 62 7.50 3.86 -12.62
N ALA A 63 8.82 4.01 -12.73
CA ALA A 63 9.74 2.91 -12.47
C ALA A 63 9.80 2.60 -10.99
N LEU A 64 9.64 1.33 -10.64
CA LEU A 64 9.81 0.83 -9.28
C LEU A 64 11.12 0.06 -9.25
N ASP A 65 12.18 0.72 -8.77
CA ASP A 65 13.56 0.28 -8.93
C ASP A 65 13.98 -0.81 -7.96
N HIS A 66 13.22 -1.01 -6.89
CA HIS A 66 13.59 -1.90 -5.82
C HIS A 66 12.57 -3.03 -5.68
N GLN A 67 13.07 -4.24 -5.50
CA GLN A 67 12.23 -5.41 -5.23
C GLN A 67 12.92 -6.26 -4.17
N THR A 68 12.15 -6.78 -3.20
CA THR A 68 12.68 -7.65 -2.18
C THR A 68 13.08 -9.02 -2.77
N LYS A 69 13.95 -9.74 -2.08
CA LYS A 69 14.46 -11.04 -2.54
C LYS A 69 13.36 -12.07 -2.71
N ASP A 70 12.34 -12.03 -1.87
CA ASP A 70 11.19 -12.94 -1.96
C ASP A 70 10.19 -12.50 -3.04
N ARG A 71 10.47 -11.37 -3.72
CA ARG A 71 9.64 -10.78 -4.79
C ARG A 71 8.22 -10.42 -4.35
N ARG A 72 8.00 -10.32 -3.05
CA ARG A 72 6.70 -10.00 -2.47
C ARG A 72 6.41 -8.51 -2.47
N PHE A 73 7.45 -7.68 -2.41
CA PHE A 73 7.33 -6.22 -2.37
C PHE A 73 8.14 -5.58 -3.49
N ILE A 74 7.56 -4.55 -4.10
CA ILE A 74 8.24 -3.74 -5.10
C ILE A 74 7.97 -2.27 -4.76
N TYR A 75 8.99 -1.41 -4.84
CA TYR A 75 8.87 -0.06 -4.33
C TYR A 75 9.86 0.92 -4.98
N SER A 76 9.53 2.20 -4.81
CA SER A 76 10.41 3.33 -5.08
C SER A 76 10.46 4.22 -3.84
N GLY A 77 10.92 5.46 -3.99
CA GLY A 77 10.94 6.39 -2.87
C GLY A 77 9.58 6.98 -2.50
N TYR A 78 8.51 6.72 -3.29
CA TYR A 78 7.18 7.30 -3.03
C TYR A 78 6.03 6.35 -3.37
N LEU A 79 6.29 5.22 -3.98
CA LEU A 79 5.30 4.19 -4.30
C LEU A 79 5.78 2.84 -3.80
N ALA A 80 4.86 2.03 -3.30
CA ALA A 80 5.18 0.66 -2.91
C ALA A 80 3.96 -0.23 -3.02
N TYR A 81 4.19 -1.48 -3.38
CA TYR A 81 3.14 -2.50 -3.51
C TYR A 81 3.61 -3.81 -2.92
N GLY A 82 2.67 -4.56 -2.36
CA GLY A 82 2.93 -5.88 -1.79
C GLY A 82 1.85 -6.88 -2.15
N LYS A 83 2.09 -8.16 -1.86
CA LYS A 83 1.18 -9.25 -2.18
C LYS A 83 0.99 -10.13 -0.94
N ILE A 84 -0.25 -10.51 -0.68
CA ILE A 84 -0.63 -11.46 0.37
C ILE A 84 -1.29 -12.66 -0.30
N THR A 85 -0.70 -13.85 -0.12
CA THR A 85 -1.19 -15.07 -0.75
C THR A 85 -1.90 -16.01 0.23
N ASP A 86 -1.79 -15.77 1.53
CA ASP A 86 -2.28 -16.67 2.57
C ASP A 86 -3.51 -16.15 3.31
N CYS A 87 -4.33 -15.32 2.66
CA CYS A 87 -5.59 -14.88 3.24
C CYS A 87 -6.57 -16.03 3.40
N ASP A 88 -7.53 -15.86 4.31
CA ASP A 88 -8.57 -16.84 4.56
C ASP A 88 -9.55 -16.89 3.38
N HIS A 89 -9.41 -17.91 2.55
CA HIS A 89 -10.22 -18.09 1.35
C HIS A 89 -11.65 -18.53 1.64
N SER A 90 -11.98 -18.90 2.87
CA SER A 90 -13.36 -19.19 3.24
C SER A 90 -14.24 -17.94 3.19
N LYS A 91 -13.64 -16.76 3.34
CA LYS A 91 -14.33 -15.46 3.32
C LYS A 91 -14.11 -14.69 2.03
N HIS A 92 -13.15 -15.09 1.20
CA HIS A 92 -12.72 -14.35 0.02
C HIS A 92 -12.61 -15.27 -1.18
N ARG A 93 -12.43 -14.67 -2.36
CA ARG A 93 -12.35 -15.46 -3.60
C ARG A 93 -11.08 -16.30 -3.63
N VAL A 94 -11.25 -17.59 -3.86
CA VAL A 94 -10.15 -18.58 -3.82
C VAL A 94 -9.11 -18.34 -4.90
N ASP A 95 -9.56 -17.80 -6.05
CA ASP A 95 -8.72 -17.57 -7.23
C ASP A 95 -8.03 -16.19 -7.23
N ARG A 96 -8.12 -15.46 -6.11
CA ARG A 96 -7.59 -14.11 -6.01
C ARG A 96 -6.56 -14.00 -4.89
N VAL A 97 -5.64 -13.07 -5.05
CA VAL A 97 -4.71 -12.67 -4.00
C VAL A 97 -4.96 -11.22 -3.63
N LEU A 98 -4.56 -10.84 -2.44
CA LEU A 98 -4.75 -9.47 -1.95
C LEU A 98 -3.46 -8.68 -2.16
N TYR A 99 -3.55 -7.62 -2.95
CA TYR A 99 -2.46 -6.68 -3.15
C TYR A 99 -2.62 -5.48 -2.24
N THR A 100 -1.51 -5.02 -1.70
CA THR A 100 -1.45 -3.80 -0.89
C THR A 100 -0.68 -2.73 -1.66
N GLY A 101 -0.98 -1.47 -1.36
CA GLY A 101 -0.27 -0.36 -1.99
C GLY A 101 -0.19 0.84 -1.07
N VAL A 102 0.87 1.62 -1.22
CA VAL A 102 1.07 2.89 -0.54
C VAL A 102 1.62 3.88 -1.54
N GLN A 103 1.00 5.06 -1.60
CA GLN A 103 1.47 6.16 -2.45
C GLN A 103 1.60 7.42 -1.60
N ALA A 104 2.78 8.04 -1.62
CA ALA A 104 3.02 9.31 -0.95
C ALA A 104 2.88 10.45 -1.96
N PHE A 105 2.02 11.42 -1.66
CA PHE A 105 1.76 12.59 -2.50
C PHE A 105 2.42 13.82 -1.90
N GLY A 106 2.98 14.68 -2.75
CA GLY A 106 3.45 15.99 -2.31
C GLY A 106 4.61 15.99 -1.34
N SER A 107 5.13 14.82 -0.98
CA SER A 107 6.34 14.74 -0.18
C SER A 107 7.53 15.07 -1.07
N LYS A 108 8.38 15.97 -0.60
CA LYS A 108 9.65 16.25 -1.25
C LYS A 108 10.70 15.19 -0.91
N HIS A 109 10.39 14.32 0.04
CA HIS A 109 11.28 13.26 0.48
C HIS A 109 10.96 11.98 -0.26
N ARG A 110 11.89 11.54 -1.09
CA ARG A 110 11.86 10.23 -1.72
C ARG A 110 12.81 9.35 -0.96
N ASP A 111 12.29 8.39 -0.21
CA ASP A 111 13.08 7.57 0.69
C ASP A 111 12.69 6.10 0.50
N PRO A 112 13.44 5.37 -0.35
CA PRO A 112 13.12 3.96 -0.60
C PRO A 112 13.20 3.10 0.66
N ALA A 113 14.14 3.34 1.56
CA ALA A 113 14.26 2.57 2.78
C ALA A 113 13.05 2.77 3.69
N ALA A 114 12.58 4.02 3.84
CA ALA A 114 11.39 4.32 4.63
C ALA A 114 10.13 3.74 3.95
N MET A 115 10.04 3.81 2.63
CA MET A 115 8.91 3.26 1.88
C MET A 115 8.86 1.73 2.01
N LYS A 116 10.00 1.05 1.99
CA LYS A 116 10.07 -0.39 2.23
C LYS A 116 9.50 -0.75 3.61
N LYS A 117 9.91 -0.03 4.66
CA LYS A 117 9.39 -0.26 6.02
C LYS A 117 7.90 -0.02 6.08
N LEU A 118 7.42 1.02 5.42
CA LEU A 118 6.01 1.38 5.42
C LEU A 118 5.17 0.31 4.74
N ILE A 119 5.56 -0.16 3.55
CA ILE A 119 4.77 -1.17 2.84
C ILE A 119 4.77 -2.52 3.58
N VAL A 120 5.90 -2.92 4.18
CA VAL A 120 5.96 -4.15 4.95
C VAL A 120 5.05 -4.05 6.17
N SER A 121 5.13 -2.96 6.92
CA SER A 121 4.30 -2.73 8.09
C SER A 121 2.81 -2.69 7.75
N TYR A 122 2.45 -1.97 6.69
CA TYR A 122 1.06 -1.89 6.25
C TYR A 122 0.54 -3.26 5.82
N THR A 123 1.32 -4.00 5.04
CA THR A 123 0.92 -5.32 4.56
C THR A 123 0.72 -6.30 5.73
N GLU A 124 1.60 -6.27 6.73
CA GLU A 124 1.43 -7.09 7.93
C GLU A 124 0.15 -6.74 8.69
N ALA A 125 -0.18 -5.46 8.77
CA ALA A 125 -1.43 -5.03 9.41
C ALA A 125 -2.65 -5.55 8.65
N VAL A 126 -2.63 -5.50 7.32
CA VAL A 126 -3.71 -6.01 6.48
C VAL A 126 -3.84 -7.53 6.62
N GLU A 127 -2.74 -8.26 6.69
CA GLU A 127 -2.75 -9.71 6.89
C GLU A 127 -3.50 -10.11 8.17
N LYS A 128 -3.40 -9.29 9.21
CA LYS A 128 -4.02 -9.56 10.50
C LYS A 128 -5.44 -8.99 10.60
N SER A 129 -5.87 -8.25 9.61
CA SER A 129 -7.18 -7.58 9.62
C SER A 129 -8.28 -8.46 9.06
N SER A 130 -9.53 -8.01 9.22
CA SER A 130 -10.69 -8.68 8.64
C SER A 130 -10.68 -8.66 7.10
N ALA A 131 -9.86 -7.82 6.48
CA ALA A 131 -9.71 -7.82 5.02
C ALA A 131 -9.11 -9.15 4.53
N CYS A 132 -8.31 -9.82 5.37
CA CYS A 132 -7.61 -11.04 5.00
C CYS A 132 -8.10 -12.26 5.78
N ARG A 133 -8.57 -12.09 7.02
CA ARG A 133 -8.95 -13.19 7.94
C ARG A 133 -10.46 -13.35 8.08
#